data_10eff516de3a0dc22a39c4fb7061d30e
#
_entry.id   10eff516de3a0dc22a39c4fb7061d30e
#
_cell.length_a   1.000
_cell.length_b   1.000
_cell.length_c   1.000
_cell.angle_alpha   90.00
_cell.angle_beta   90.00
_cell.angle_gamma   90.00
#
_symmetry.space_group_name_H-M   'P 1'
#
loop_
_entity.id
_entity.type
_entity.pdbx_description
1 polymer ?
#
loop_
_entity_poly.entity_id
_entity_poly.type
_entity_poly.pdbx_seq_one_letter_code
_entity_poly.pdbx_strand_id
1 'polypeptide(L)'
;MRIEPRPLPEQLPDLGDLPPLLTRLYAARGVQSVSELDKGLARLIPYGQLKGIDGAVSLLVEAIENGTRILFVGDFDADGATASTVGVLGLRQLGAAHVDYLVPNRFEYGYGLTPEIVAVALDRQPDLLVTVDNGISSVDGVAAAKAAGLKVLVTDHHLPGPELPAADAIVNPNQPECAFPSKCIAGVGVIFYVLLALRAALRDSGWFARQGWSEPNLAELLDLVALGSVADVVPLDANNRILVHQGLARIRAGRARPGLRAILEVAGRDHRRITSTDLGFILGPRLNAAGRLDDMALGIECLLCEDEALARDMAVQLDQLNQDRKGIEQGMQREALAQLKDLPLEDMPFGLCLFDPDWHQGVIGILASRLKERYHRPTIAFADAGDGLLKGSARSVPGFHIRDALDAVAARHPGLISKFGGHAMAAGLSLPEANFGAFAAAFDAEVRRQLCEDDLTGRLLTDGQLSIEEFHLELAKALRNAGPWGQHFPEPVFHGVFQLVQQRLVGEKHLKMVLKSECGSLTLDGIAFNIDRDLWPNPNVRWADLAYKLDVNEFRGRESVQLLVAHIAAR
;
A
#
# COMPACT_ATOMS: atom_id res chain seq x y z
N MET A 1 -9.08 22.51 6.57
CA MET A 1 -9.58 21.43 5.67
C MET A 1 -10.97 21.81 5.21
N ARG A 2 -11.27 21.67 3.91
CA ARG A 2 -12.61 21.94 3.34
C ARG A 2 -13.34 20.62 3.07
N ILE A 3 -14.61 20.53 3.49
CA ILE A 3 -15.47 19.38 3.17
C ILE A 3 -16.13 19.69 1.81
N GLU A 4 -15.93 18.82 0.83
CA GLU A 4 -16.45 18.97 -0.52
C GLU A 4 -17.19 17.68 -0.93
N PRO A 5 -18.32 17.79 -1.66
CA PRO A 5 -18.98 16.61 -2.19
C PRO A 5 -18.14 15.95 -3.29
N ARG A 6 -18.07 14.62 -3.29
CA ARG A 6 -17.45 13.86 -4.38
C ARG A 6 -18.22 14.08 -5.66
N PRO A 7 -17.54 14.34 -6.79
CA PRO A 7 -18.20 14.48 -8.07
C PRO A 7 -19.02 13.23 -8.43
N LEU A 8 -20.20 13.45 -8.99
CA LEU A 8 -21.04 12.41 -9.57
C LEU A 8 -21.05 12.58 -11.09
N PRO A 9 -21.20 11.50 -11.88
CA PRO A 9 -21.45 11.61 -13.30
C PRO A 9 -22.82 12.30 -13.54
N GLU A 10 -22.98 12.98 -14.70
CA GLU A 10 -24.23 13.65 -15.07
C GLU A 10 -25.44 12.70 -15.08
N GLN A 11 -25.21 11.45 -15.49
CA GLN A 11 -26.20 10.38 -15.44
C GLN A 11 -25.64 9.23 -14.62
N LEU A 12 -26.43 8.75 -13.67
CA LEU A 12 -26.05 7.56 -12.90
C LEU A 12 -26.14 6.31 -13.79
N PRO A 13 -25.14 5.42 -13.71
CA PRO A 13 -25.19 4.16 -14.45
C PRO A 13 -26.33 3.26 -13.93
N ASP A 14 -26.85 2.42 -14.80
CA ASP A 14 -27.75 1.33 -14.39
C ASP A 14 -26.92 0.20 -13.74
N LEU A 15 -27.02 0.10 -12.43
CA LEU A 15 -26.34 -0.94 -11.63
C LEU A 15 -27.33 -2.00 -11.12
N GLY A 16 -28.46 -2.19 -11.79
CA GLY A 16 -29.50 -3.15 -11.43
C GLY A 16 -30.25 -2.77 -10.14
N ASP A 17 -30.70 -3.77 -9.40
CA ASP A 17 -31.56 -3.61 -8.20
C ASP A 17 -30.79 -3.14 -6.94
N LEU A 18 -29.69 -2.42 -7.09
CA LEU A 18 -28.96 -1.87 -5.94
C LEU A 18 -29.74 -0.75 -5.26
N PRO A 19 -29.66 -0.63 -3.92
CA PRO A 19 -30.18 0.52 -3.21
C PRO A 19 -29.64 1.84 -3.80
N PRO A 20 -30.48 2.89 -3.92
CA PRO A 20 -30.07 4.15 -4.55
C PRO A 20 -28.79 4.76 -3.97
N LEU A 21 -28.57 4.63 -2.67
CA LEU A 21 -27.32 5.07 -2.02
C LEU A 21 -26.11 4.31 -2.56
N LEU A 22 -26.16 2.98 -2.67
CA LEU A 22 -25.04 2.18 -3.19
C LEU A 22 -24.78 2.49 -4.67
N THR A 23 -25.83 2.66 -5.48
CA THR A 23 -25.68 3.09 -6.88
C THR A 23 -24.92 4.41 -6.98
N ARG A 24 -25.29 5.41 -6.17
CA ARG A 24 -24.60 6.71 -6.11
C ARG A 24 -23.15 6.57 -5.65
N LEU A 25 -22.88 5.75 -4.63
CA LEU A 25 -21.54 5.51 -4.10
C LEU A 25 -20.63 4.87 -5.14
N TYR A 26 -21.11 3.87 -5.86
CA TYR A 26 -20.34 3.20 -6.91
C TYR A 26 -20.13 4.08 -8.13
N ALA A 27 -21.15 4.84 -8.55
CA ALA A 27 -21.04 5.82 -9.63
C ALA A 27 -19.99 6.90 -9.34
N ALA A 28 -19.95 7.41 -8.10
CA ALA A 28 -18.94 8.36 -7.65
C ALA A 28 -17.50 7.80 -7.63
N ARG A 29 -17.35 6.48 -7.74
CA ARG A 29 -16.06 5.75 -7.83
C ARG A 29 -15.78 5.22 -9.23
N GLY A 30 -16.54 5.66 -10.23
CA GLY A 30 -16.32 5.37 -11.64
C GLY A 30 -16.87 4.03 -12.12
N VAL A 31 -17.64 3.29 -11.30
CA VAL A 31 -18.32 2.06 -11.75
C VAL A 31 -19.36 2.39 -12.79
N GLN A 32 -19.30 1.73 -13.95
CA GLN A 32 -20.18 1.97 -15.09
C GLN A 32 -21.19 0.84 -15.34
N SER A 33 -20.93 -0.36 -14.83
CA SER A 33 -21.77 -1.52 -15.08
C SER A 33 -21.83 -2.49 -13.90
N VAL A 34 -22.92 -3.24 -13.82
CA VAL A 34 -23.09 -4.33 -12.82
C VAL A 34 -21.95 -5.35 -12.89
N SER A 35 -21.42 -5.60 -14.09
CA SER A 35 -20.35 -6.59 -14.29
C SER A 35 -19.06 -6.23 -13.56
N GLU A 36 -18.79 -4.95 -13.28
CA GLU A 36 -17.63 -4.51 -12.49
C GLU A 36 -17.78 -4.74 -10.99
N LEU A 37 -19.00 -5.04 -10.55
CA LEU A 37 -19.31 -5.39 -9.16
C LEU A 37 -19.28 -6.89 -8.92
N ASP A 38 -19.19 -7.71 -9.97
CA ASP A 38 -19.01 -9.16 -9.87
C ASP A 38 -17.58 -9.46 -9.40
N LYS A 39 -17.45 -10.06 -8.24
CA LYS A 39 -16.18 -10.37 -7.56
C LYS A 39 -15.78 -11.85 -7.72
N GLY A 40 -16.39 -12.55 -8.67
CA GLY A 40 -16.08 -13.94 -9.01
C GLY A 40 -14.75 -14.08 -9.74
N LEU A 41 -13.96 -15.14 -9.43
CA LEU A 41 -12.65 -15.39 -10.08
C LEU A 41 -12.75 -15.56 -11.60
N ALA A 42 -13.89 -16.00 -12.12
CA ALA A 42 -14.13 -16.12 -13.56
C ALA A 42 -14.13 -14.77 -14.28
N ARG A 43 -14.20 -13.65 -13.56
CA ARG A 43 -14.17 -12.29 -14.09
C ARG A 43 -12.77 -11.67 -14.12
N LEU A 44 -11.76 -12.39 -13.61
CA LEU A 44 -10.37 -11.95 -13.74
C LEU A 44 -10.00 -11.75 -15.22
N ILE A 45 -9.21 -10.73 -15.47
CA ILE A 45 -8.67 -10.47 -16.82
C ILE A 45 -7.87 -11.70 -17.27
N PRO A 46 -8.01 -12.18 -18.50
CA PRO A 46 -7.23 -13.31 -18.99
C PRO A 46 -5.73 -13.04 -18.94
N TYR A 47 -4.95 -13.97 -18.36
CA TYR A 47 -3.49 -13.85 -18.26
C TYR A 47 -2.78 -13.71 -19.61
N GLY A 48 -3.34 -14.25 -20.69
CA GLY A 48 -2.77 -14.14 -22.03
C GLY A 48 -2.68 -12.71 -22.58
N GLN A 49 -3.28 -11.72 -21.91
CA GLN A 49 -3.13 -10.29 -22.26
C GLN A 49 -1.87 -9.65 -21.64
N LEU A 50 -1.18 -10.33 -20.71
CA LEU A 50 0.11 -9.87 -20.19
C LEU A 50 1.21 -10.15 -21.21
N LYS A 51 1.86 -9.08 -21.68
CA LYS A 51 3.02 -9.21 -22.57
C LYS A 51 4.14 -10.00 -21.89
N GLY A 52 4.76 -10.92 -22.63
CA GLY A 52 5.85 -11.76 -22.15
C GLY A 52 5.42 -12.99 -21.36
N ILE A 53 4.12 -13.21 -21.14
CA ILE A 53 3.62 -14.33 -20.34
C ILE A 53 4.02 -15.69 -20.92
N ASP A 54 3.97 -15.86 -22.25
CA ASP A 54 4.33 -17.11 -22.90
C ASP A 54 5.82 -17.44 -22.75
N GLY A 55 6.69 -16.42 -22.83
CA GLY A 55 8.12 -16.56 -22.57
C GLY A 55 8.40 -16.94 -21.12
N ALA A 56 7.74 -16.30 -20.17
CA ALA A 56 7.84 -16.62 -18.74
C ALA A 56 7.40 -18.07 -18.46
N VAL A 57 6.26 -18.48 -19.03
CA VAL A 57 5.74 -19.84 -18.88
C VAL A 57 6.72 -20.85 -19.46
N SER A 58 7.27 -20.61 -20.66
CA SER A 58 8.24 -21.51 -21.30
C SER A 58 9.50 -21.70 -20.45
N LEU A 59 10.04 -20.61 -19.88
CA LEU A 59 11.18 -20.65 -18.96
C LEU A 59 10.90 -21.48 -17.71
N LEU A 60 9.72 -21.27 -17.10
CA LEU A 60 9.35 -21.94 -15.86
C LEU A 60 9.00 -23.42 -16.09
N VAL A 61 8.35 -23.77 -17.20
CA VAL A 61 8.13 -25.19 -17.59
C VAL A 61 9.46 -25.90 -17.77
N GLU A 62 10.39 -25.32 -18.53
CA GLU A 62 11.74 -25.86 -18.70
C GLU A 62 12.46 -26.04 -17.35
N ALA A 63 12.35 -25.04 -16.47
CA ALA A 63 12.97 -25.09 -15.15
C ALA A 63 12.39 -26.21 -14.27
N ILE A 64 11.07 -26.41 -14.30
CA ILE A 64 10.40 -27.48 -13.55
C ILE A 64 10.78 -28.86 -14.11
N GLU A 65 10.70 -29.04 -15.42
CA GLU A 65 10.98 -30.33 -16.07
C GLU A 65 12.45 -30.76 -15.90
N ASN A 66 13.38 -29.82 -15.90
CA ASN A 66 14.82 -30.09 -15.73
C ASN A 66 15.28 -30.06 -14.26
N GLY A 67 14.43 -29.74 -13.30
CA GLY A 67 14.79 -29.64 -11.89
C GLY A 67 15.83 -28.55 -11.61
N THR A 68 15.81 -27.43 -12.33
CA THR A 68 16.77 -26.32 -12.18
C THR A 68 16.54 -25.56 -10.88
N ARG A 69 17.56 -24.86 -10.39
CA ARG A 69 17.50 -24.03 -9.18
C ARG A 69 16.93 -22.66 -9.52
N ILE A 70 15.77 -22.35 -8.97
CA ILE A 70 15.08 -21.09 -9.15
C ILE A 70 15.27 -20.23 -7.91
N LEU A 71 15.78 -19.01 -8.08
CA LEU A 71 15.95 -18.04 -7.01
C LEU A 71 15.09 -16.80 -7.27
N PHE A 72 14.14 -16.54 -6.39
CA PHE A 72 13.42 -15.28 -6.37
C PHE A 72 14.26 -14.17 -5.77
N VAL A 73 14.28 -13.00 -6.40
CA VAL A 73 14.84 -11.77 -5.85
C VAL A 73 13.69 -10.79 -5.65
N GLY A 74 13.25 -10.62 -4.39
CA GLY A 74 12.11 -9.79 -4.01
C GLY A 74 12.49 -8.40 -3.57
N ASP A 75 11.49 -7.49 -3.50
CA ASP A 75 11.65 -6.22 -2.81
C ASP A 75 11.49 -6.38 -1.29
N PHE A 76 11.93 -5.36 -0.54
CA PHE A 76 12.01 -5.35 0.93
C PHE A 76 10.75 -4.78 1.62
N ASP A 77 9.63 -4.73 0.94
CA ASP A 77 8.34 -4.32 1.51
C ASP A 77 7.30 -5.47 1.53
N ALA A 78 6.07 -5.16 1.94
CA ALA A 78 5.03 -6.18 2.08
C ALA A 78 4.57 -6.75 0.73
N ASP A 79 4.62 -6.00 -0.38
CA ASP A 79 4.31 -6.53 -1.70
C ASP A 79 5.42 -7.48 -2.16
N GLY A 80 6.68 -7.06 -2.09
CA GLY A 80 7.83 -7.92 -2.41
C GLY A 80 7.88 -9.19 -1.55
N ALA A 81 7.57 -9.09 -0.25
CA ALA A 81 7.51 -10.24 0.65
C ALA A 81 6.38 -11.21 0.28
N THR A 82 5.17 -10.71 0.02
CA THR A 82 4.04 -11.56 -0.41
C THR A 82 4.26 -12.12 -1.80
N ALA A 83 4.85 -11.35 -2.72
CA ALA A 83 5.19 -11.80 -4.07
C ALA A 83 6.23 -12.93 -4.05
N SER A 84 7.29 -12.79 -3.25
CA SER A 84 8.29 -13.84 -3.03
C SER A 84 7.65 -15.11 -2.46
N THR A 85 6.81 -14.95 -1.44
CA THR A 85 6.10 -16.07 -0.80
C THR A 85 5.17 -16.78 -1.79
N VAL A 86 4.37 -16.02 -2.56
CA VAL A 86 3.45 -16.57 -3.59
C VAL A 86 4.24 -17.29 -4.67
N GLY A 87 5.36 -16.73 -5.13
CA GLY A 87 6.24 -17.35 -6.12
C GLY A 87 6.80 -18.68 -5.64
N VAL A 88 7.41 -18.69 -4.44
CA VAL A 88 8.00 -19.89 -3.83
C VAL A 88 6.95 -20.99 -3.63
N LEU A 89 5.82 -20.66 -3.00
CA LEU A 89 4.76 -21.63 -2.73
C LEU A 89 4.11 -22.15 -4.01
N GLY A 90 3.81 -21.24 -4.94
CA GLY A 90 3.18 -21.59 -6.21
C GLY A 90 4.05 -22.53 -7.05
N LEU A 91 5.34 -22.21 -7.19
CA LEU A 91 6.26 -23.09 -7.92
C LEU A 91 6.45 -24.45 -7.25
N ARG A 92 6.57 -24.50 -5.92
CA ARG A 92 6.64 -25.76 -5.17
C ARG A 92 5.38 -26.61 -5.36
N GLN A 93 4.20 -26.01 -5.32
CA GLN A 93 2.93 -26.70 -5.59
C GLN A 93 2.84 -27.21 -7.04
N LEU A 94 3.43 -26.49 -7.99
CA LEU A 94 3.46 -26.88 -9.41
C LEU A 94 4.56 -27.89 -9.76
N GLY A 95 5.43 -28.24 -8.79
CA GLY A 95 6.41 -29.31 -8.93
C GLY A 95 7.85 -28.87 -9.13
N ALA A 96 8.18 -27.60 -8.91
CA ALA A 96 9.57 -27.16 -8.92
C ALA A 96 10.32 -27.74 -7.70
N ALA A 97 11.44 -28.44 -7.95
CA ALA A 97 12.20 -29.16 -6.93
C ALA A 97 13.06 -28.23 -6.06
N HIS A 98 13.61 -27.18 -6.66
CA HIS A 98 14.56 -26.28 -6.01
C HIS A 98 14.13 -24.82 -6.19
N VAL A 99 13.46 -24.29 -5.18
CA VAL A 99 12.97 -22.89 -5.16
C VAL A 99 13.36 -22.24 -3.86
N ASP A 100 14.06 -21.13 -3.95
CA ASP A 100 14.52 -20.33 -2.81
C ASP A 100 14.26 -18.83 -3.11
N TYR A 101 14.52 -17.97 -2.13
CA TYR A 101 14.36 -16.53 -2.28
C TYR A 101 15.53 -15.76 -1.67
N LEU A 102 15.73 -14.54 -2.13
CA LEU A 102 16.67 -13.55 -1.63
C LEU A 102 15.97 -12.19 -1.56
N VAL A 103 16.08 -11.52 -0.43
CA VAL A 103 15.67 -10.12 -0.30
C VAL A 103 16.89 -9.28 0.02
N PRO A 104 17.21 -8.27 -0.78
CA PRO A 104 18.35 -7.41 -0.52
C PRO A 104 18.11 -6.52 0.70
N ASN A 105 19.15 -6.31 1.51
CA ASN A 105 19.13 -5.31 2.55
C ASN A 105 19.15 -3.92 1.91
N ARG A 106 18.07 -3.15 2.10
CA ARG A 106 17.88 -1.82 1.51
C ARG A 106 18.95 -0.79 1.90
N PHE A 107 19.61 -1.00 3.03
CA PHE A 107 20.62 -0.08 3.54
C PHE A 107 21.98 -0.32 2.90
N GLU A 108 22.27 -1.57 2.51
CA GLU A 108 23.53 -1.99 1.91
C GLU A 108 23.50 -1.90 0.39
N TYR A 109 22.42 -2.39 -0.25
CA TYR A 109 22.37 -2.63 -1.69
C TYR A 109 21.40 -1.70 -2.45
N GLY A 110 20.55 -0.96 -1.74
CA GLY A 110 19.55 -0.09 -2.36
C GLY A 110 18.33 -0.86 -2.87
N TYR A 111 17.79 -0.43 -4.02
CA TYR A 111 16.55 -0.96 -4.59
C TYR A 111 16.80 -1.78 -5.86
N GLY A 112 16.06 -2.88 -5.99
CA GLY A 112 15.99 -3.70 -7.19
C GLY A 112 17.20 -4.63 -7.38
N LEU A 113 17.23 -5.30 -8.52
CA LEU A 113 18.34 -6.19 -8.89
C LEU A 113 19.53 -5.36 -9.36
N THR A 114 20.56 -5.24 -8.52
CA THR A 114 21.83 -4.60 -8.84
C THR A 114 22.93 -5.64 -9.11
N PRO A 115 24.07 -5.27 -9.73
CA PRO A 115 25.22 -6.18 -9.89
C PRO A 115 25.71 -6.77 -8.56
N GLU A 116 25.67 -5.99 -7.47
CA GLU A 116 26.05 -6.45 -6.14
C GLU A 116 25.10 -7.52 -5.60
N ILE A 117 23.78 -7.36 -5.84
CA ILE A 117 22.77 -8.38 -5.48
C ILE A 117 22.95 -9.64 -6.30
N VAL A 118 23.31 -9.51 -7.57
CA VAL A 118 23.64 -10.68 -8.41
C VAL A 118 24.83 -11.44 -7.83
N ALA A 119 25.88 -10.74 -7.37
CA ALA A 119 27.02 -11.39 -6.71
C ALA A 119 26.59 -12.19 -5.47
N VAL A 120 25.73 -11.63 -4.62
CA VAL A 120 25.16 -12.36 -3.46
C VAL A 120 24.29 -13.54 -3.90
N ALA A 121 23.50 -13.38 -4.98
CA ALA A 121 22.66 -14.44 -5.51
C ALA A 121 23.47 -15.64 -6.02
N LEU A 122 24.64 -15.39 -6.59
CA LEU A 122 25.54 -16.45 -7.10
C LEU A 122 26.05 -17.41 -6.00
N ASP A 123 26.12 -16.96 -4.75
CA ASP A 123 26.48 -17.83 -3.63
C ASP A 123 25.45 -18.96 -3.40
N ARG A 124 24.21 -18.76 -3.85
CA ARG A 124 23.15 -19.77 -3.84
C ARG A 124 23.10 -20.66 -5.09
N GLN A 125 23.98 -20.41 -6.05
CA GLN A 125 24.13 -21.18 -7.28
C GLN A 125 22.81 -21.37 -8.05
N PRO A 126 22.05 -20.32 -8.34
CA PRO A 126 20.82 -20.45 -9.13
C PRO A 126 21.15 -20.71 -10.61
N ASP A 127 20.20 -21.32 -11.31
CA ASP A 127 20.21 -21.43 -12.79
C ASP A 127 19.27 -20.39 -13.41
N LEU A 128 18.20 -20.04 -12.68
CA LEU A 128 17.20 -19.05 -13.07
C LEU A 128 16.97 -18.04 -11.95
N LEU A 129 17.18 -16.76 -12.21
CA LEU A 129 16.73 -15.66 -11.36
C LEU A 129 15.33 -15.20 -11.80
N VAL A 130 14.45 -15.05 -10.83
CA VAL A 130 13.12 -14.47 -11.04
C VAL A 130 12.99 -13.24 -10.13
N THR A 131 12.90 -12.05 -10.70
CA THR A 131 12.57 -10.88 -9.89
C THR A 131 11.08 -10.81 -9.61
N VAL A 132 10.69 -10.37 -8.44
CA VAL A 132 9.30 -10.09 -8.08
C VAL A 132 9.21 -8.70 -7.44
N ASP A 133 8.28 -7.90 -7.92
CA ASP A 133 8.04 -6.53 -7.47
C ASP A 133 9.26 -5.60 -7.68
N ASN A 134 10.12 -5.94 -8.59
CA ASN A 134 11.26 -5.16 -9.04
C ASN A 134 11.82 -5.71 -10.37
N GLY A 135 12.76 -5.00 -10.95
CA GLY A 135 13.56 -5.53 -12.06
C GLY A 135 13.34 -4.86 -13.40
N ILE A 136 12.20 -4.19 -13.66
CA ILE A 136 11.92 -3.55 -14.96
C ILE A 136 12.94 -2.46 -15.34
N SER A 137 13.55 -1.84 -14.34
CA SER A 137 14.58 -0.81 -14.51
C SER A 137 15.99 -1.30 -14.16
N SER A 138 16.18 -2.60 -13.89
CA SER A 138 17.44 -3.19 -13.44
C SER A 138 18.33 -3.63 -14.62
N VAL A 139 18.63 -2.70 -15.53
CA VAL A 139 19.41 -2.99 -16.75
C VAL A 139 20.79 -3.58 -16.42
N ASP A 140 21.54 -2.94 -15.52
CA ASP A 140 22.89 -3.38 -15.15
C ASP A 140 22.87 -4.70 -14.36
N GLY A 141 21.90 -4.88 -13.47
CA GLY A 141 21.76 -6.11 -12.70
C GLY A 141 21.43 -7.31 -13.58
N VAL A 142 20.49 -7.14 -14.53
CA VAL A 142 20.16 -8.19 -15.50
C VAL A 142 21.35 -8.49 -16.39
N ALA A 143 22.09 -7.46 -16.85
CA ALA A 143 23.30 -7.65 -17.64
C ALA A 143 24.36 -8.45 -16.86
N ALA A 144 24.58 -8.16 -15.58
CA ALA A 144 25.49 -8.89 -14.70
C ALA A 144 25.06 -10.35 -14.52
N ALA A 145 23.77 -10.63 -14.30
CA ALA A 145 23.23 -11.99 -14.21
C ALA A 145 23.43 -12.78 -15.51
N LYS A 146 23.15 -12.15 -16.65
CA LYS A 146 23.38 -12.77 -17.98
C LYS A 146 24.85 -13.05 -18.25
N ALA A 147 25.74 -12.14 -17.86
CA ALA A 147 27.19 -12.32 -17.97
C ALA A 147 27.71 -13.48 -17.10
N ALA A 148 27.05 -13.74 -15.97
CA ALA A 148 27.30 -14.89 -15.11
C ALA A 148 26.67 -16.21 -15.63
N GLY A 149 26.00 -16.18 -16.77
CA GLY A 149 25.38 -17.36 -17.41
C GLY A 149 23.99 -17.73 -16.88
N LEU A 150 23.36 -16.87 -16.08
CA LEU A 150 22.03 -17.12 -15.53
C LEU A 150 20.94 -16.81 -16.57
N LYS A 151 19.83 -17.54 -16.51
CA LYS A 151 18.56 -17.11 -17.10
C LYS A 151 17.89 -16.10 -16.17
N VAL A 152 17.19 -15.12 -16.73
CA VAL A 152 16.51 -14.07 -15.95
C VAL A 152 15.07 -13.90 -16.42
N LEU A 153 14.12 -14.04 -15.51
CA LEU A 153 12.73 -13.69 -15.67
C LEU A 153 12.44 -12.45 -14.79
N VAL A 154 11.99 -11.37 -15.39
CA VAL A 154 11.51 -10.18 -14.67
C VAL A 154 10.01 -10.24 -14.51
N THR A 155 9.50 -10.22 -13.27
CA THR A 155 8.09 -9.96 -12.96
C THR A 155 8.00 -8.71 -12.11
N ASP A 156 7.30 -7.69 -12.59
CA ASP A 156 7.28 -6.37 -11.97
C ASP A 156 6.00 -5.63 -12.37
N HIS A 157 5.68 -4.55 -11.69
CA HIS A 157 4.56 -3.67 -12.02
C HIS A 157 4.95 -2.18 -12.07
N HIS A 158 6.17 -1.85 -11.73
CA HIS A 158 6.68 -0.49 -11.77
C HIS A 158 6.77 0.05 -13.22
N LEU A 159 6.83 1.37 -13.34
CA LEU A 159 7.01 2.00 -14.64
C LEU A 159 8.42 1.72 -15.18
N PRO A 160 8.53 1.36 -16.46
CA PRO A 160 9.83 1.11 -17.08
C PRO A 160 10.65 2.40 -17.21
N GLY A 161 11.95 2.24 -17.20
CA GLY A 161 12.89 3.28 -17.62
C GLY A 161 12.88 3.47 -19.15
N PRO A 162 13.76 4.32 -19.66
CA PRO A 162 13.91 4.55 -21.12
C PRO A 162 14.39 3.30 -21.88
N GLU A 163 15.07 2.38 -21.19
CA GLU A 163 15.59 1.13 -21.71
C GLU A 163 15.08 -0.03 -20.83
N LEU A 164 14.68 -1.13 -21.49
CA LEU A 164 14.29 -2.36 -20.80
C LEU A 164 15.51 -3.27 -20.59
N PRO A 165 15.57 -4.01 -19.47
CA PRO A 165 16.64 -4.97 -19.25
C PRO A 165 16.59 -6.12 -20.26
N ALA A 166 17.75 -6.66 -20.65
CA ALA A 166 17.87 -7.76 -21.61
C ALA A 166 17.60 -9.13 -20.94
N ALA A 167 16.48 -9.25 -20.20
CA ALA A 167 16.04 -10.49 -19.58
C ALA A 167 15.52 -11.50 -20.62
N ASP A 168 15.50 -12.79 -20.25
CA ASP A 168 14.97 -13.85 -21.13
C ASP A 168 13.44 -13.72 -21.29
N ALA A 169 12.74 -13.24 -20.28
CA ALA A 169 11.36 -12.80 -20.38
C ALA A 169 11.06 -11.66 -19.38
N ILE A 170 10.10 -10.81 -19.73
CA ILE A 170 9.61 -9.72 -18.88
C ILE A 170 8.09 -9.79 -18.85
N VAL A 171 7.51 -9.90 -17.65
CA VAL A 171 6.07 -9.78 -17.40
C VAL A 171 5.84 -8.56 -16.55
N ASN A 172 5.32 -7.51 -17.16
CA ASN A 172 4.99 -6.26 -16.47
C ASN A 172 3.83 -5.57 -17.24
N PRO A 173 2.72 -5.23 -16.60
CA PRO A 173 1.58 -4.59 -17.27
C PRO A 173 1.94 -3.21 -17.85
N ASN A 174 2.96 -2.54 -17.30
CA ASN A 174 3.39 -1.21 -17.69
C ASN A 174 4.50 -1.19 -18.76
N GLN A 175 5.00 -2.37 -19.18
CA GLN A 175 5.95 -2.39 -20.28
C GLN A 175 5.29 -1.92 -21.59
N PRO A 176 6.06 -1.32 -22.54
CA PRO A 176 5.52 -0.84 -23.80
C PRO A 176 4.71 -1.91 -24.53
N GLU A 177 3.60 -1.52 -25.15
CA GLU A 177 2.70 -2.38 -25.95
C GLU A 177 2.05 -3.55 -25.17
N CYS A 178 2.08 -3.56 -23.83
CA CYS A 178 1.32 -4.55 -23.07
C CYS A 178 -0.17 -4.23 -23.12
N ALA A 179 -0.97 -5.21 -23.54
CA ALA A 179 -2.42 -5.05 -23.70
C ALA A 179 -3.22 -5.28 -22.40
N PHE A 180 -2.57 -5.70 -21.31
CA PHE A 180 -3.25 -5.98 -20.05
C PHE A 180 -3.91 -4.71 -19.47
N PRO A 181 -5.24 -4.69 -19.29
CA PRO A 181 -5.96 -3.46 -18.94
C PRO A 181 -5.65 -2.93 -17.54
N SER A 182 -5.46 -3.80 -16.55
CA SER A 182 -5.14 -3.41 -15.17
C SER A 182 -3.67 -3.01 -15.06
N LYS A 183 -3.37 -1.72 -15.30
CA LYS A 183 -2.01 -1.18 -15.21
C LYS A 183 -1.52 -1.01 -13.77
N CYS A 184 -2.42 -1.16 -12.80
CA CYS A 184 -2.17 -0.94 -11.39
C CYS A 184 -2.19 -2.25 -10.56
N ILE A 185 -2.04 -3.40 -11.19
CA ILE A 185 -1.87 -4.66 -10.45
C ILE A 185 -0.56 -4.63 -9.66
N ALA A 186 -0.56 -5.10 -8.41
CA ALA A 186 0.64 -5.17 -7.58
C ALA A 186 1.62 -6.26 -8.02
N GLY A 187 2.88 -6.21 -7.56
CA GLY A 187 3.90 -7.21 -7.88
C GLY A 187 3.46 -8.63 -7.53
N VAL A 188 2.82 -8.83 -6.36
CA VAL A 188 2.23 -10.12 -5.97
C VAL A 188 1.14 -10.58 -6.94
N GLY A 189 0.36 -9.65 -7.49
CA GLY A 189 -0.65 -9.95 -8.50
C GLY A 189 -0.01 -10.42 -9.82
N VAL A 190 1.08 -9.79 -10.24
CA VAL A 190 1.80 -10.19 -11.47
C VAL A 190 2.32 -11.61 -11.37
N ILE A 191 3.03 -11.97 -10.29
CA ILE A 191 3.52 -13.34 -10.12
C ILE A 191 2.36 -14.35 -9.99
N PHE A 192 1.26 -13.98 -9.35
CA PHE A 192 0.07 -14.81 -9.29
C PHE A 192 -0.50 -15.13 -10.69
N TYR A 193 -0.55 -14.13 -11.58
CA TYR A 193 -0.96 -14.33 -12.99
C TYR A 193 0.00 -15.23 -13.76
N VAL A 194 1.31 -15.10 -13.52
CA VAL A 194 2.31 -16.02 -14.10
C VAL A 194 2.05 -17.46 -13.65
N LEU A 195 1.75 -17.67 -12.36
CA LEU A 195 1.44 -19.00 -11.84
C LEU A 195 0.13 -19.57 -12.42
N LEU A 196 -0.89 -18.73 -12.66
CA LEU A 196 -2.13 -19.17 -13.33
C LEU A 196 -1.85 -19.67 -14.75
N ALA A 197 -1.04 -18.92 -15.52
CA ALA A 197 -0.65 -19.30 -16.87
C ALA A 197 0.22 -20.58 -16.88
N LEU A 198 1.18 -20.66 -15.96
CA LEU A 198 2.06 -21.83 -15.82
C LEU A 198 1.26 -23.09 -15.46
N ARG A 199 0.32 -22.99 -14.49
CA ARG A 199 -0.55 -24.11 -14.15
C ARG A 199 -1.35 -24.61 -15.36
N ALA A 200 -1.89 -23.69 -16.17
CA ALA A 200 -2.63 -24.05 -17.38
C ALA A 200 -1.72 -24.80 -18.38
N ALA A 201 -0.50 -24.31 -18.65
CA ALA A 201 0.46 -24.95 -19.53
C ALA A 201 0.87 -26.34 -19.03
N LEU A 202 1.13 -26.49 -17.74
CA LEU A 202 1.48 -27.79 -17.13
C LEU A 202 0.30 -28.78 -17.20
N ARG A 203 -0.92 -28.32 -16.99
CA ARG A 203 -2.13 -29.14 -17.17
C ARG A 203 -2.26 -29.62 -18.63
N ASP A 204 -2.15 -28.68 -19.57
CA ASP A 204 -2.35 -28.96 -21.00
C ASP A 204 -1.23 -29.87 -21.58
N SER A 205 -0.01 -29.81 -21.00
CA SER A 205 1.07 -30.76 -21.32
C SER A 205 0.91 -32.12 -20.65
N GLY A 206 -0.09 -32.30 -19.78
CA GLY A 206 -0.28 -33.55 -19.04
C GLY A 206 0.72 -33.77 -17.88
N TRP A 207 1.41 -32.72 -17.43
CA TRP A 207 2.41 -32.79 -16.36
C TRP A 207 1.89 -33.46 -15.10
N PHE A 208 0.76 -32.97 -14.56
CA PHE A 208 0.20 -33.51 -13.32
C PHE A 208 -0.17 -34.99 -13.44
N ALA A 209 -0.72 -35.41 -14.60
CA ALA A 209 -1.03 -36.80 -14.85
C ALA A 209 0.23 -37.67 -14.91
N ARG A 210 1.31 -37.19 -15.52
CA ARG A 210 2.62 -37.91 -15.57
C ARG A 210 3.23 -38.07 -14.18
N GLN A 211 3.03 -37.08 -13.28
CA GLN A 211 3.53 -37.14 -11.91
C GLN A 211 2.60 -37.91 -10.95
N GLY A 212 1.38 -38.24 -11.37
CA GLY A 212 0.37 -38.83 -10.49
C GLY A 212 -0.19 -37.85 -9.46
N TRP A 213 -0.16 -36.55 -9.73
CA TRP A 213 -0.63 -35.48 -8.83
C TRP A 213 -1.96 -34.92 -9.27
N SER A 214 -2.73 -34.41 -8.31
CA SER A 214 -3.87 -33.54 -8.59
C SER A 214 -3.39 -32.14 -8.95
N GLU A 215 -4.10 -31.48 -9.87
CA GLU A 215 -3.83 -30.08 -10.21
C GLU A 215 -4.01 -29.19 -8.96
N PRO A 216 -3.01 -28.36 -8.57
CA PRO A 216 -3.10 -27.53 -7.37
C PRO A 216 -4.09 -26.37 -7.53
N ASN A 217 -4.76 -26.03 -6.42
CA ASN A 217 -5.68 -24.92 -6.37
C ASN A 217 -4.96 -23.62 -5.97
N LEU A 218 -4.51 -22.84 -6.93
CA LEU A 218 -3.79 -21.60 -6.68
C LEU A 218 -4.64 -20.51 -5.98
N ALA A 219 -5.98 -20.67 -5.92
CA ALA A 219 -6.79 -19.75 -5.11
C ALA A 219 -6.43 -19.80 -3.62
N GLU A 220 -5.68 -20.81 -3.19
CA GLU A 220 -5.12 -20.89 -1.83
C GLU A 220 -4.10 -19.81 -1.51
N LEU A 221 -3.52 -19.16 -2.51
CA LEU A 221 -2.56 -18.08 -2.38
C LEU A 221 -3.20 -16.68 -2.34
N LEU A 222 -4.53 -16.58 -2.54
CA LEU A 222 -5.22 -15.28 -2.66
C LEU A 222 -5.23 -14.47 -1.36
N ASP A 223 -5.06 -15.08 -0.21
CA ASP A 223 -4.87 -14.36 1.06
C ASP A 223 -3.61 -13.49 1.03
N LEU A 224 -2.51 -14.01 0.49
CA LEU A 224 -1.25 -13.27 0.30
C LEU A 224 -1.37 -12.24 -0.83
N VAL A 225 -2.03 -12.60 -1.94
CA VAL A 225 -2.27 -11.67 -3.06
C VAL A 225 -3.08 -10.46 -2.61
N ALA A 226 -4.13 -10.68 -1.78
CA ALA A 226 -4.91 -9.58 -1.22
C ALA A 226 -4.07 -8.71 -0.29
N LEU A 227 -3.22 -9.31 0.54
CA LEU A 227 -2.36 -8.57 1.47
C LEU A 227 -1.38 -7.68 0.73
N GLY A 228 -0.60 -8.20 -0.23
CA GLY A 228 0.37 -7.42 -0.99
C GLY A 228 -0.32 -6.30 -1.79
N SER A 229 -1.40 -6.62 -2.52
CA SER A 229 -2.15 -5.62 -3.31
C SER A 229 -2.65 -4.44 -2.47
N VAL A 230 -3.12 -4.69 -1.24
CA VAL A 230 -3.59 -3.61 -0.36
C VAL A 230 -2.42 -2.87 0.31
N ALA A 231 -1.35 -3.59 0.69
CA ALA A 231 -0.20 -3.01 1.36
C ALA A 231 0.62 -2.09 0.45
N ASP A 232 0.68 -2.41 -0.85
CA ASP A 232 1.31 -1.57 -1.87
C ASP A 232 0.47 -0.34 -2.28
N VAL A 233 -0.77 -0.26 -1.74
CA VAL A 233 -1.67 0.88 -1.98
C VAL A 233 -2.01 1.05 -3.48
N VAL A 234 -2.06 -0.03 -4.24
CA VAL A 234 -2.46 0.04 -5.65
C VAL A 234 -3.93 0.47 -5.81
N PRO A 235 -4.27 1.18 -6.88
CA PRO A 235 -5.66 1.47 -7.22
C PRO A 235 -6.50 0.20 -7.29
N LEU A 236 -7.63 0.18 -6.55
CA LEU A 236 -8.56 -0.94 -6.57
C LEU A 236 -9.52 -0.86 -7.77
N ASP A 237 -8.97 -1.10 -8.97
CA ASP A 237 -9.76 -1.31 -10.17
C ASP A 237 -10.60 -2.60 -10.07
N ALA A 238 -11.40 -2.91 -11.08
CA ALA A 238 -12.29 -4.09 -11.04
C ALA A 238 -11.49 -5.39 -10.81
N ASN A 239 -10.32 -5.54 -11.44
CA ASN A 239 -9.48 -6.72 -11.32
C ASN A 239 -8.89 -6.86 -9.90
N ASN A 240 -8.31 -5.79 -9.37
CA ASN A 240 -7.75 -5.78 -8.02
C ASN A 240 -8.84 -5.99 -6.95
N ARG A 241 -10.05 -5.46 -7.16
CA ARG A 241 -11.19 -5.72 -6.25
C ARG A 241 -11.56 -7.20 -6.20
N ILE A 242 -11.47 -7.93 -7.32
CA ILE A 242 -11.70 -9.40 -7.32
C ILE A 242 -10.63 -10.08 -6.47
N LEU A 243 -9.35 -9.82 -6.73
CA LEU A 243 -8.23 -10.44 -6.00
C LEU A 243 -8.33 -10.18 -4.50
N VAL A 244 -8.53 -8.93 -4.10
CA VAL A 244 -8.65 -8.54 -2.69
C VAL A 244 -9.90 -9.13 -2.04
N HIS A 245 -11.05 -9.13 -2.73
CA HIS A 245 -12.28 -9.73 -2.20
C HIS A 245 -12.13 -11.22 -1.94
N GLN A 246 -11.57 -11.96 -2.90
CA GLN A 246 -11.39 -13.41 -2.78
C GLN A 246 -10.40 -13.78 -1.67
N GLY A 247 -9.32 -13.00 -1.52
CA GLY A 247 -8.39 -13.18 -0.42
C GLY A 247 -9.02 -12.90 0.94
N LEU A 248 -9.76 -11.79 1.07
CA LEU A 248 -10.51 -11.47 2.30
C LEU A 248 -11.55 -12.54 2.64
N ALA A 249 -12.29 -13.05 1.64
CA ALA A 249 -13.25 -14.12 1.84
C ALA A 249 -12.59 -15.40 2.38
N ARG A 250 -11.41 -15.74 1.85
CA ARG A 250 -10.59 -16.86 2.32
C ARG A 250 -10.14 -16.67 3.77
N ILE A 251 -9.62 -15.50 4.11
CA ILE A 251 -9.16 -15.19 5.47
C ILE A 251 -10.34 -15.25 6.45
N ARG A 252 -11.48 -14.64 6.10
CA ARG A 252 -12.70 -14.66 6.93
C ARG A 252 -13.24 -16.06 7.17
N ALA A 253 -13.06 -16.95 6.22
CA ALA A 253 -13.44 -18.37 6.34
C ALA A 253 -12.45 -19.20 7.19
N GLY A 254 -11.42 -18.58 7.79
CA GLY A 254 -10.41 -19.28 8.59
C GLY A 254 -9.43 -20.12 7.78
N ARG A 255 -9.35 -19.90 6.46
CA ARG A 255 -8.48 -20.66 5.54
C ARG A 255 -7.21 -19.93 5.14
N ALA A 256 -6.87 -18.87 5.87
CA ALA A 256 -5.60 -18.17 5.67
C ALA A 256 -4.43 -19.02 6.17
N ARG A 257 -3.24 -18.71 5.65
CA ARG A 257 -1.99 -19.33 6.07
C ARG A 257 -1.72 -19.11 7.56
N PRO A 258 -0.99 -20.04 8.23
CA PRO A 258 -0.66 -19.93 9.66
C PRO A 258 0.00 -18.61 10.02
N GLY A 259 1.00 -18.15 9.26
CA GLY A 259 1.69 -16.87 9.52
C GLY A 259 0.76 -15.67 9.47
N LEU A 260 -0.13 -15.60 8.48
CA LEU A 260 -1.08 -14.50 8.37
C LEU A 260 -2.09 -14.51 9.51
N ARG A 261 -2.58 -15.71 9.91
CA ARG A 261 -3.46 -15.86 11.09
C ARG A 261 -2.74 -15.43 12.37
N ALA A 262 -1.50 -15.86 12.55
CA ALA A 262 -0.70 -15.51 13.72
C ALA A 262 -0.51 -13.99 13.85
N ILE A 263 -0.23 -13.27 12.75
CA ILE A 263 -0.10 -11.80 12.78
C ILE A 263 -1.43 -11.16 13.17
N LEU A 264 -2.57 -11.65 12.67
CA LEU A 264 -3.91 -11.15 13.06
C LEU A 264 -4.20 -11.38 14.54
N GLU A 265 -3.91 -12.57 15.06
CA GLU A 265 -4.12 -12.93 16.46
C GLU A 265 -3.26 -12.08 17.41
N VAL A 266 -1.96 -11.92 17.10
CA VAL A 266 -1.04 -11.06 17.87
C VAL A 266 -1.52 -9.60 17.85
N ALA A 267 -2.08 -9.15 16.72
CA ALA A 267 -2.69 -7.82 16.60
C ALA A 267 -4.07 -7.70 17.29
N GLY A 268 -4.60 -8.76 17.89
CA GLY A 268 -5.91 -8.78 18.53
C GLY A 268 -7.08 -8.61 17.55
N ARG A 269 -6.95 -9.11 16.30
CA ARG A 269 -7.97 -9.00 15.26
C ARG A 269 -8.68 -10.32 15.03
N ASP A 270 -10.01 -10.27 15.00
CA ASP A 270 -10.84 -11.40 14.61
C ASP A 270 -10.83 -11.54 13.08
N HIS A 271 -10.24 -12.61 12.58
CA HIS A 271 -10.13 -12.90 11.14
C HIS A 271 -11.50 -12.90 10.42
N ARG A 272 -12.60 -13.23 11.09
CA ARG A 272 -13.95 -13.27 10.51
C ARG A 272 -14.49 -11.90 10.09
N ARG A 273 -13.89 -10.81 10.59
CA ARG A 273 -14.40 -9.44 10.46
C ARG A 273 -13.44 -8.49 9.74
N ILE A 274 -12.28 -8.98 9.36
CA ILE A 274 -11.27 -8.15 8.72
C ILE A 274 -11.79 -7.55 7.41
N THR A 275 -11.27 -6.38 7.11
CA THR A 275 -11.52 -5.63 5.89
C THR A 275 -10.19 -5.34 5.18
N SER A 276 -10.23 -4.73 4.01
CA SER A 276 -9.02 -4.22 3.35
C SER A 276 -8.23 -3.22 4.23
N THR A 277 -8.93 -2.47 5.07
CA THR A 277 -8.30 -1.56 6.05
C THR A 277 -7.40 -2.33 7.02
N ASP A 278 -7.80 -3.53 7.47
CA ASP A 278 -6.94 -4.34 8.35
C ASP A 278 -5.71 -4.88 7.61
N LEU A 279 -5.84 -5.24 6.33
CA LEU A 279 -4.68 -5.62 5.51
C LEU A 279 -3.67 -4.47 5.41
N GLY A 280 -4.13 -3.26 5.09
CA GLY A 280 -3.27 -2.09 4.88
C GLY A 280 -2.73 -1.44 6.16
N PHE A 281 -3.46 -1.48 7.28
CA PHE A 281 -3.09 -0.76 8.51
C PHE A 281 -2.72 -1.66 9.69
N ILE A 282 -2.97 -2.96 9.61
CA ILE A 282 -2.63 -3.91 10.67
C ILE A 282 -1.55 -4.89 10.20
N LEU A 283 -1.78 -5.61 9.10
CA LEU A 283 -0.86 -6.64 8.59
C LEU A 283 0.33 -6.01 7.86
N GLY A 284 0.08 -5.18 6.85
CA GLY A 284 1.12 -4.54 6.03
C GLY A 284 2.19 -3.81 6.86
N PRO A 285 1.83 -2.96 7.85
CA PRO A 285 2.82 -2.26 8.67
C PRO A 285 3.73 -3.17 9.51
N ARG A 286 3.28 -4.37 9.90
CA ARG A 286 4.11 -5.34 10.65
C ARG A 286 5.15 -5.97 9.75
N LEU A 287 4.76 -6.37 8.53
CA LEU A 287 5.71 -6.84 7.51
C LEU A 287 6.70 -5.72 7.13
N ASN A 288 6.17 -4.54 6.78
CA ASN A 288 7.00 -3.41 6.39
C ASN A 288 7.99 -2.94 7.48
N ALA A 289 7.71 -3.21 8.77
CA ALA A 289 8.62 -2.87 9.85
C ALA A 289 9.90 -3.71 9.79
N ALA A 290 9.83 -4.98 9.40
CA ALA A 290 11.00 -5.82 9.19
C ALA A 290 11.93 -5.21 8.13
N GLY A 291 11.46 -4.90 6.93
CA GLY A 291 12.27 -4.29 5.87
C GLY A 291 12.70 -2.84 6.14
N ARG A 292 12.25 -2.21 7.24
CA ARG A 292 12.66 -0.85 7.64
C ARG A 292 13.66 -0.84 8.79
N LEU A 293 13.63 -1.80 9.67
CA LEU A 293 14.43 -1.81 10.90
C LEU A 293 15.35 -3.03 11.00
N ASP A 294 15.05 -4.09 10.23
CA ASP A 294 15.75 -5.37 10.29
C ASP A 294 15.77 -6.03 8.90
N ASP A 295 15.58 -7.34 8.81
CA ASP A 295 15.56 -8.15 7.60
C ASP A 295 14.13 -8.59 7.25
N MET A 296 13.70 -8.31 6.01
CA MET A 296 12.41 -8.74 5.50
C MET A 296 12.28 -10.28 5.44
N ALA A 297 13.38 -11.02 5.46
CA ALA A 297 13.36 -12.49 5.53
C ALA A 297 12.48 -13.01 6.68
N LEU A 298 12.48 -12.34 7.85
CA LEU A 298 11.58 -12.68 8.95
C LEU A 298 10.09 -12.65 8.54
N GLY A 299 9.70 -11.65 7.74
CA GLY A 299 8.33 -11.54 7.21
C GLY A 299 8.01 -12.68 6.25
N ILE A 300 8.89 -12.99 5.31
CA ILE A 300 8.72 -14.07 4.33
C ILE A 300 8.68 -15.44 5.04
N GLU A 301 9.59 -15.70 5.95
CA GLU A 301 9.61 -16.95 6.73
C GLU A 301 8.30 -17.13 7.53
N CYS A 302 7.81 -16.08 8.16
CA CYS A 302 6.52 -16.10 8.84
C CYS A 302 5.38 -16.48 7.88
N LEU A 303 5.36 -15.93 6.67
CA LEU A 303 4.34 -16.23 5.67
C LEU A 303 4.50 -17.62 5.03
N LEU A 304 5.72 -18.15 4.90
CA LEU A 304 6.01 -19.49 4.40
C LEU A 304 5.72 -20.58 5.45
N CYS A 305 5.78 -20.23 6.74
CA CYS A 305 5.71 -21.18 7.84
C CYS A 305 4.37 -21.94 7.87
N GLU A 306 4.47 -23.26 8.03
CA GLU A 306 3.29 -24.14 8.19
C GLU A 306 3.04 -24.54 9.67
N ASP A 307 4.06 -24.39 10.53
CA ASP A 307 3.95 -24.64 11.97
C ASP A 307 3.30 -23.43 12.68
N GLU A 308 2.20 -23.64 13.35
CA GLU A 308 1.42 -22.56 14.00
C GLU A 308 2.16 -21.92 15.18
N ALA A 309 2.96 -22.71 15.93
CA ALA A 309 3.69 -22.18 17.08
C ALA A 309 4.87 -21.30 16.60
N LEU A 310 5.64 -21.79 15.65
CA LEU A 310 6.74 -21.03 15.06
C LEU A 310 6.25 -19.77 14.33
N ALA A 311 5.15 -19.86 13.58
CA ALA A 311 4.51 -18.70 12.95
C ALA A 311 4.09 -17.65 13.98
N ARG A 312 3.58 -18.07 15.14
CA ARG A 312 3.21 -17.17 16.22
C ARG A 312 4.43 -16.46 16.83
N ASP A 313 5.54 -17.17 17.05
CA ASP A 313 6.77 -16.56 17.57
C ASP A 313 7.33 -15.50 16.60
N MET A 314 7.33 -15.77 15.30
CA MET A 314 7.71 -14.80 14.28
C MET A 314 6.74 -13.62 14.20
N ALA A 315 5.43 -13.85 14.33
CA ALA A 315 4.44 -12.79 14.36
C ALA A 315 4.61 -11.84 15.56
N VAL A 316 5.02 -12.36 16.73
CA VAL A 316 5.36 -11.55 17.91
C VAL A 316 6.57 -10.66 17.62
N GLN A 317 7.61 -11.19 16.97
CA GLN A 317 8.79 -10.40 16.58
C GLN A 317 8.41 -9.29 15.58
N LEU A 318 7.59 -9.59 14.58
CA LEU A 318 7.08 -8.59 13.62
C LEU A 318 6.24 -7.50 14.31
N ASP A 319 5.42 -7.85 15.30
CA ASP A 319 4.67 -6.88 16.10
C ASP A 319 5.60 -5.99 16.93
N GLN A 320 6.65 -6.55 17.54
CA GLN A 320 7.64 -5.78 18.28
C GLN A 320 8.37 -4.79 17.37
N LEU A 321 8.87 -5.21 16.21
CA LEU A 321 9.49 -4.33 15.22
C LEU A 321 8.55 -3.20 14.80
N ASN A 322 7.26 -3.48 14.62
CA ASN A 322 6.28 -2.46 14.29
C ASN A 322 6.02 -1.48 15.46
N GLN A 323 6.09 -1.94 16.70
CA GLN A 323 5.99 -1.06 17.88
C GLN A 323 7.22 -0.17 17.98
N ASP A 324 8.41 -0.71 17.79
CA ASP A 324 9.68 0.02 17.80
C ASP A 324 9.69 1.09 16.71
N ARG A 325 9.30 0.73 15.47
CA ARG A 325 9.14 1.66 14.36
C ARG A 325 8.17 2.81 14.72
N LYS A 326 7.03 2.52 15.38
CA LYS A 326 6.08 3.54 15.83
C LYS A 326 6.70 4.46 16.90
N GLY A 327 7.51 3.90 17.80
CA GLY A 327 8.25 4.68 18.80
C GLY A 327 9.19 5.67 18.15
N ILE A 328 10.00 5.20 17.19
CA ILE A 328 10.92 6.02 16.39
C ILE A 328 10.14 7.11 15.63
N GLU A 329 9.06 6.74 14.91
CA GLU A 329 8.21 7.68 14.18
C GLU A 329 7.67 8.79 15.09
N GLN A 330 7.17 8.45 16.27
CA GLN A 330 6.64 9.43 17.22
C GLN A 330 7.71 10.35 17.81
N GLY A 331 8.92 9.84 18.02
CA GLY A 331 10.09 10.64 18.42
C GLY A 331 10.41 11.69 17.36
N MET A 332 10.70 11.22 16.16
CA MET A 332 11.02 12.06 15.00
C MET A 332 9.91 13.08 14.70
N GLN A 333 8.64 12.69 14.83
CA GLN A 333 7.51 13.61 14.62
C GLN A 333 7.48 14.74 15.67
N ARG A 334 7.77 14.44 16.94
CA ARG A 334 7.85 15.48 17.99
C ARG A 334 8.97 16.46 17.72
N GLU A 335 10.14 15.98 17.31
CA GLU A 335 11.30 16.81 16.95
C GLU A 335 10.98 17.69 15.74
N ALA A 336 10.42 17.11 14.67
CA ALA A 336 10.02 17.88 13.49
C ALA A 336 8.97 18.95 13.81
N LEU A 337 8.00 18.65 14.66
CA LEU A 337 7.00 19.63 15.10
C LEU A 337 7.63 20.73 15.97
N ALA A 338 8.65 20.41 16.78
CA ALA A 338 9.38 21.41 17.55
C ALA A 338 10.16 22.37 16.63
N GLN A 339 10.77 21.88 15.55
CA GLN A 339 11.43 22.72 14.54
C GLN A 339 10.45 23.68 13.83
N LEU A 340 9.19 23.29 13.69
CA LEU A 340 8.15 24.08 13.00
C LEU A 340 7.31 24.95 13.94
N LYS A 341 7.46 24.81 15.28
CA LYS A 341 6.56 25.40 16.28
C LYS A 341 6.52 26.92 16.24
N ASP A 342 7.65 27.55 15.96
CA ASP A 342 7.79 29.01 16.01
C ASP A 342 7.51 29.68 14.66
N LEU A 343 7.15 28.89 13.63
CA LEU A 343 6.77 29.39 12.32
C LEU A 343 5.25 29.62 12.26
N PRO A 344 4.77 30.86 12.12
CA PRO A 344 3.37 31.13 11.79
C PRO A 344 2.99 30.42 10.50
N LEU A 345 1.73 29.95 10.39
CA LEU A 345 1.26 29.28 9.17
C LEU A 345 1.42 30.16 7.90
N GLU A 346 1.35 31.47 8.06
CA GLU A 346 1.52 32.48 7.00
C GLU A 346 2.96 32.55 6.49
N ASP A 347 3.94 32.30 7.36
CA ASP A 347 5.37 32.33 7.04
C ASP A 347 5.95 30.94 6.69
N MET A 348 5.11 29.90 6.76
CA MET A 348 5.55 28.53 6.51
C MET A 348 5.91 28.33 5.03
N PRO A 349 7.08 27.74 4.70
CA PRO A 349 7.43 27.42 3.32
C PRO A 349 6.36 26.61 2.61
N PHE A 350 6.17 26.81 1.33
CA PHE A 350 5.24 26.00 0.50
C PHE A 350 5.77 24.57 0.33
N GLY A 351 7.10 24.42 0.21
CA GLY A 351 7.79 23.14 0.22
C GLY A 351 8.57 22.96 1.52
N LEU A 352 8.20 21.97 2.34
CA LEU A 352 8.85 21.71 3.62
C LEU A 352 10.07 20.80 3.43
N CYS A 353 11.24 21.25 3.90
CA CYS A 353 12.43 20.43 4.04
C CYS A 353 12.87 20.44 5.50
N LEU A 354 13.02 19.24 6.07
CA LEU A 354 13.43 19.07 7.46
C LEU A 354 14.57 18.05 7.54
N PHE A 355 15.51 18.29 8.42
CA PHE A 355 16.66 17.44 8.64
C PHE A 355 16.98 17.37 10.13
N ASP A 356 17.36 16.18 10.55
CA ASP A 356 17.98 15.94 11.84
C ASP A 356 18.96 14.77 11.71
N PRO A 357 20.19 14.89 12.24
CA PRO A 357 21.21 13.85 12.12
C PRO A 357 20.82 12.54 12.81
N ASP A 358 19.96 12.60 13.82
CA ASP A 358 19.52 11.44 14.58
C ASP A 358 18.31 10.71 13.97
N TRP A 359 17.75 11.20 12.86
CA TRP A 359 16.61 10.59 12.23
C TRP A 359 16.95 9.30 11.49
N HIS A 360 16.09 8.29 11.69
CA HIS A 360 16.28 6.98 11.10
C HIS A 360 15.90 6.95 9.61
N GLN A 361 16.82 6.56 8.72
CA GLN A 361 16.62 6.54 7.26
C GLN A 361 15.41 5.70 6.81
N GLY A 362 15.11 4.58 7.50
CA GLY A 362 13.95 3.71 7.19
C GLY A 362 12.60 4.33 7.56
N VAL A 363 12.58 5.43 8.35
CA VAL A 363 11.36 6.04 8.90
C VAL A 363 11.08 7.44 8.34
N ILE A 364 12.07 8.14 7.76
CA ILE A 364 11.88 9.50 7.21
C ILE A 364 10.74 9.59 6.18
N GLY A 365 10.49 8.54 5.40
CA GLY A 365 9.38 8.53 4.44
C GLY A 365 8.01 8.53 5.11
N ILE A 366 7.89 7.93 6.30
CA ILE A 366 6.65 7.96 7.09
C ILE A 366 6.50 9.33 7.72
N LEU A 367 7.59 9.88 8.27
CA LEU A 367 7.61 11.24 8.83
C LEU A 367 7.17 12.28 7.79
N ALA A 368 7.75 12.24 6.58
CA ALA A 368 7.36 13.15 5.50
C ALA A 368 5.86 13.03 5.16
N SER A 369 5.30 11.80 5.15
CA SER A 369 3.86 11.59 4.95
C SER A 369 3.02 12.24 6.06
N ARG A 370 3.41 12.10 7.33
CA ARG A 370 2.69 12.69 8.47
C ARG A 370 2.69 14.21 8.45
N LEU A 371 3.84 14.79 8.12
CA LEU A 371 3.95 16.25 8.01
C LEU A 371 3.16 16.78 6.82
N LYS A 372 3.25 16.11 5.66
CA LYS A 372 2.44 16.41 4.49
C LYS A 372 0.93 16.35 4.80
N GLU A 373 0.46 15.34 5.51
CA GLU A 373 -0.94 15.21 5.92
C GLU A 373 -1.37 16.32 6.88
N ARG A 374 -0.51 16.70 7.82
CA ARG A 374 -0.81 17.75 8.82
C ARG A 374 -0.85 19.15 8.21
N TYR A 375 0.13 19.47 7.36
CA TYR A 375 0.34 20.84 6.85
C TYR A 375 -0.16 21.04 5.41
N HIS A 376 -0.56 19.97 4.74
CA HIS A 376 -0.93 19.97 3.31
C HIS A 376 0.11 20.60 2.40
N ARG A 377 1.39 20.28 2.62
CA ARG A 377 2.52 20.82 1.86
C ARG A 377 3.37 19.67 1.34
N PRO A 378 3.95 19.78 0.12
CA PRO A 378 5.00 18.86 -0.30
C PRO A 378 6.12 18.87 0.74
N THR A 379 6.53 17.69 1.21
CA THR A 379 7.44 17.57 2.35
C THR A 379 8.56 16.60 2.05
N ILE A 380 9.79 16.99 2.37
CA ILE A 380 10.96 16.13 2.31
C ILE A 380 11.60 16.08 3.70
N ALA A 381 11.75 14.87 4.23
CA ALA A 381 12.49 14.61 5.45
C ALA A 381 13.82 13.96 5.12
N PHE A 382 14.90 14.46 5.73
CA PHE A 382 16.26 14.00 5.51
C PHE A 382 16.84 13.37 6.77
N ALA A 383 17.67 12.34 6.57
CA ALA A 383 18.51 11.72 7.59
C ALA A 383 19.97 11.71 7.12
N ASP A 384 20.87 11.63 8.07
CA ASP A 384 22.28 11.42 7.79
C ASP A 384 22.50 10.05 7.13
N ALA A 385 23.25 10.02 6.04
CA ALA A 385 23.64 8.80 5.33
C ALA A 385 25.13 8.47 5.49
N GLY A 386 25.85 9.22 6.32
CA GLY A 386 27.29 9.13 6.49
C GLY A 386 28.07 9.90 5.41
N ASP A 387 29.36 10.09 5.66
CA ASP A 387 30.30 10.74 4.74
C ASP A 387 29.86 12.14 4.25
N GLY A 388 29.07 12.87 5.06
CA GLY A 388 28.55 14.21 4.72
C GLY A 388 27.46 14.19 3.64
N LEU A 389 26.78 13.04 3.47
CA LEU A 389 25.64 12.88 2.57
C LEU A 389 24.34 12.78 3.37
N LEU A 390 23.29 13.43 2.86
CA LEU A 390 21.93 13.28 3.35
C LEU A 390 21.10 12.43 2.39
N LYS A 391 20.28 11.55 2.96
CA LYS A 391 19.26 10.78 2.24
C LYS A 391 17.87 11.37 2.56
N GLY A 392 17.16 11.82 1.53
CA GLY A 392 15.85 12.44 1.64
C GLY A 392 14.73 11.53 1.15
N SER A 393 13.60 11.59 1.83
CA SER A 393 12.35 10.97 1.37
C SER A 393 11.27 12.03 1.22
N ALA A 394 10.78 12.19 -0.01
CA ALA A 394 9.83 13.21 -0.41
C ALA A 394 8.41 12.65 -0.53
N ARG A 395 7.42 13.45 -0.12
CA ARG A 395 5.99 13.15 -0.26
C ARG A 395 5.27 14.38 -0.80
N SER A 396 4.36 14.15 -1.74
CA SER A 396 3.65 15.20 -2.46
C SER A 396 2.19 15.37 -2.03
N VAL A 397 1.61 16.48 -2.44
CA VAL A 397 0.17 16.78 -2.38
C VAL A 397 -0.46 16.64 -3.78
N PRO A 398 -1.78 16.45 -3.89
CA PRO A 398 -2.46 16.45 -5.19
C PRO A 398 -2.15 17.72 -6.00
N GLY A 399 -1.93 17.56 -7.30
CA GLY A 399 -1.61 18.66 -8.21
C GLY A 399 -0.11 19.01 -8.31
N PHE A 400 0.76 18.37 -7.52
CA PHE A 400 2.21 18.61 -7.57
C PHE A 400 2.98 17.31 -7.83
N HIS A 401 3.71 17.25 -8.94
CA HIS A 401 4.52 16.08 -9.31
C HIS A 401 5.94 16.19 -8.72
N ILE A 402 6.19 15.48 -7.61
CA ILE A 402 7.42 15.69 -6.82
C ILE A 402 8.70 15.30 -7.57
N ARG A 403 8.69 14.25 -8.38
CA ARG A 403 9.86 13.85 -9.17
C ARG A 403 10.23 14.93 -10.21
N ASP A 404 9.23 15.46 -10.92
CA ASP A 404 9.46 16.52 -11.93
C ASP A 404 9.93 17.81 -11.28
N ALA A 405 9.47 18.11 -10.07
CA ALA A 405 9.96 19.23 -9.29
C ALA A 405 11.44 19.05 -8.89
N LEU A 406 11.85 17.84 -8.49
CA LEU A 406 13.25 17.53 -8.21
C LEU A 406 14.11 17.63 -9.48
N ASP A 407 13.61 17.18 -10.62
CA ASP A 407 14.28 17.34 -11.91
C ASP A 407 14.45 18.81 -12.28
N ALA A 408 13.41 19.61 -12.10
CA ALA A 408 13.46 21.06 -12.34
C ALA A 408 14.47 21.77 -11.41
N VAL A 409 14.56 21.38 -10.14
CA VAL A 409 15.56 21.89 -9.20
C VAL A 409 16.97 21.47 -9.64
N ALA A 410 17.18 20.21 -9.99
CA ALA A 410 18.48 19.70 -10.44
C ALA A 410 18.96 20.39 -11.74
N ALA A 411 18.03 20.63 -12.67
CA ALA A 411 18.33 21.31 -13.94
C ALA A 411 18.70 22.79 -13.73
N ARG A 412 18.03 23.50 -12.80
CA ARG A 412 18.30 24.92 -12.52
C ARG A 412 19.51 25.14 -11.61
N HIS A 413 19.81 24.18 -10.77
CA HIS A 413 20.90 24.23 -9.79
C HIS A 413 21.81 23.00 -9.92
N PRO A 414 22.62 22.91 -10.99
CA PRO A 414 23.50 21.75 -11.21
C PRO A 414 24.40 21.47 -10.02
N GLY A 415 24.50 20.21 -9.61
CA GLY A 415 25.34 19.78 -8.48
C GLY A 415 24.69 19.92 -7.10
N LEU A 416 23.47 20.46 -7.00
CA LEU A 416 22.76 20.61 -5.74
C LEU A 416 22.23 19.26 -5.22
N ILE A 417 21.75 18.40 -6.12
CA ILE A 417 21.28 17.04 -5.85
C ILE A 417 22.26 16.05 -6.46
N SER A 418 22.69 15.05 -5.69
CA SER A 418 23.60 14.00 -6.19
C SER A 418 22.85 12.93 -6.99
N LYS A 419 21.70 12.49 -6.46
CA LYS A 419 20.85 11.45 -7.07
C LYS A 419 19.40 11.65 -6.63
N PHE A 420 18.45 11.40 -7.51
CA PHE A 420 17.03 11.36 -7.17
C PHE A 420 16.28 10.39 -8.08
N GLY A 421 15.10 9.95 -7.61
CA GLY A 421 14.20 9.09 -8.36
C GLY A 421 12.88 8.94 -7.65
N GLY A 422 11.88 8.43 -8.33
CA GLY A 422 10.54 8.22 -7.77
C GLY A 422 9.43 8.52 -8.78
N HIS A 423 8.24 8.81 -8.23
CA HIS A 423 7.00 9.03 -8.97
C HIS A 423 6.33 10.35 -8.57
N ALA A 424 5.12 10.59 -9.06
CA ALA A 424 4.40 11.83 -8.81
C ALA A 424 4.20 12.16 -7.32
N MET A 425 3.89 11.16 -6.49
CA MET A 425 3.49 11.37 -5.08
C MET A 425 4.60 11.06 -4.07
N ALA A 426 5.65 10.36 -4.47
CA ALA A 426 6.76 9.98 -3.61
C ALA A 426 8.07 9.88 -4.39
N ALA A 427 9.16 10.38 -3.79
CA ALA A 427 10.49 10.32 -4.39
C ALA A 427 11.55 10.15 -3.29
N GLY A 428 12.70 9.62 -3.69
CA GLY A 428 13.91 9.59 -2.89
C GLY A 428 15.00 10.47 -3.53
N LEU A 429 15.86 11.05 -2.70
CA LEU A 429 16.99 11.81 -3.18
C LEU A 429 18.18 11.72 -2.22
N SER A 430 19.35 12.07 -2.74
CA SER A 430 20.56 12.24 -1.92
C SER A 430 21.25 13.54 -2.30
N LEU A 431 21.80 14.24 -1.32
CA LEU A 431 22.54 15.48 -1.53
C LEU A 431 23.65 15.63 -0.46
N PRO A 432 24.73 16.40 -0.74
CA PRO A 432 25.69 16.77 0.28
C PRO A 432 25.01 17.60 1.39
N GLU A 433 25.35 17.34 2.66
CA GLU A 433 24.79 18.09 3.79
C GLU A 433 24.99 19.60 3.66
N ALA A 434 26.15 20.02 3.16
CA ALA A 434 26.45 21.45 2.90
C ALA A 434 25.47 22.12 1.93
N ASN A 435 24.77 21.33 1.10
CA ASN A 435 23.80 21.83 0.13
C ASN A 435 22.37 21.93 0.70
N PHE A 436 22.11 21.44 1.92
CA PHE A 436 20.75 21.35 2.47
C PHE A 436 20.00 22.68 2.45
N GLY A 437 20.61 23.77 2.95
CA GLY A 437 19.96 25.08 3.01
C GLY A 437 19.63 25.64 1.62
N ALA A 438 20.56 25.50 0.67
CA ALA A 438 20.37 25.94 -0.71
C ALA A 438 19.29 25.10 -1.43
N PHE A 439 19.28 23.80 -1.17
CA PHE A 439 18.25 22.89 -1.69
C PHE A 439 16.86 23.24 -1.14
N ALA A 440 16.72 23.46 0.15
CA ALA A 440 15.44 23.80 0.78
C ALA A 440 14.85 25.09 0.18
N ALA A 441 15.68 26.11 -0.04
CA ALA A 441 15.25 27.35 -0.70
C ALA A 441 14.83 27.14 -2.16
N ALA A 442 15.61 26.35 -2.92
CA ALA A 442 15.30 26.05 -4.32
C ALA A 442 14.02 25.21 -4.46
N PHE A 443 13.81 24.25 -3.55
CA PHE A 443 12.60 23.42 -3.51
C PHE A 443 11.37 24.25 -3.16
N ASP A 444 11.41 25.11 -2.14
CA ASP A 444 10.30 26.01 -1.80
C ASP A 444 9.95 26.93 -2.98
N ALA A 445 10.95 27.51 -3.64
CA ALA A 445 10.74 28.34 -4.83
C ALA A 445 10.05 27.57 -5.97
N GLU A 446 10.42 26.30 -6.19
CA GLU A 446 9.79 25.46 -7.22
C GLU A 446 8.35 25.09 -6.85
N VAL A 447 8.07 24.80 -5.58
CA VAL A 447 6.70 24.55 -5.11
C VAL A 447 5.83 25.79 -5.28
N ARG A 448 6.31 26.98 -4.89
CA ARG A 448 5.61 28.26 -5.08
C ARG A 448 5.35 28.61 -6.55
N ARG A 449 6.19 28.13 -7.45
CA ARG A 449 5.97 28.33 -8.90
C ARG A 449 4.79 27.52 -9.43
N GLN A 450 4.49 26.37 -8.82
CA GLN A 450 3.50 25.42 -9.32
C GLN A 450 2.20 25.42 -8.52
N LEU A 451 2.23 25.74 -7.24
CA LEU A 451 1.07 25.71 -6.34
C LEU A 451 0.75 27.12 -5.82
N CYS A 452 -0.54 27.35 -5.63
CA CYS A 452 -1.05 28.52 -4.91
C CYS A 452 -1.55 28.12 -3.49
N GLU A 453 -1.92 29.09 -2.66
CA GLU A 453 -2.39 28.85 -1.29
C GLU A 453 -3.63 27.96 -1.22
N ASP A 454 -4.53 28.05 -2.19
CA ASP A 454 -5.73 27.21 -2.27
C ASP A 454 -5.38 25.73 -2.47
N ASP A 455 -4.31 25.42 -3.20
CA ASP A 455 -3.82 24.05 -3.42
C ASP A 455 -3.22 23.44 -2.15
N LEU A 456 -2.77 24.28 -1.22
CA LEU A 456 -2.24 23.88 0.10
C LEU A 456 -3.33 23.74 1.17
N THR A 457 -4.60 23.88 0.78
CA THR A 457 -5.74 23.64 1.66
C THR A 457 -6.24 22.21 1.47
N GLY A 458 -6.21 21.41 2.53
CA GLY A 458 -6.71 20.05 2.50
C GLY A 458 -8.18 19.98 2.12
N ARG A 459 -8.52 19.08 1.21
CA ARG A 459 -9.90 18.80 0.79
C ARG A 459 -10.29 17.40 1.25
N LEU A 460 -11.44 17.29 1.90
CA LEU A 460 -12.04 16.02 2.29
C LEU A 460 -13.29 15.78 1.43
N LEU A 461 -13.16 14.84 0.50
CA LEU A 461 -14.27 14.45 -0.36
C LEU A 461 -15.26 13.56 0.38
N THR A 462 -16.53 13.94 0.36
CA THR A 462 -17.62 13.21 1.01
C THR A 462 -18.67 12.74 0.00
N ASP A 463 -19.39 11.70 0.35
CA ASP A 463 -20.44 11.10 -0.47
C ASP A 463 -21.83 11.71 -0.18
N GLY A 464 -21.87 12.92 0.41
CA GLY A 464 -23.09 13.65 0.74
C GLY A 464 -23.54 13.44 2.19
N GLN A 465 -24.78 13.79 2.46
CA GLN A 465 -25.42 13.60 3.77
C GLN A 465 -26.28 12.36 3.76
N LEU A 466 -26.40 11.71 4.91
CA LEU A 466 -27.38 10.65 5.15
C LEU A 466 -28.68 11.25 5.69
N SER A 467 -29.80 10.70 5.26
CA SER A 467 -31.11 10.94 5.88
C SER A 467 -31.16 10.26 7.26
N ILE A 468 -32.10 10.68 8.10
CA ILE A 468 -32.21 10.13 9.46
C ILE A 468 -32.53 8.63 9.44
N GLU A 469 -33.33 8.20 8.49
CA GLU A 469 -33.70 6.80 8.31
C GLU A 469 -32.51 5.93 7.89
N GLU A 470 -31.45 6.51 7.33
CA GLU A 470 -30.25 5.78 6.89
C GLU A 470 -29.27 5.48 8.03
N PHE A 471 -29.45 6.04 9.22
CA PHE A 471 -28.59 5.74 10.37
C PHE A 471 -29.01 4.43 11.08
N HIS A 472 -28.91 3.32 10.39
CA HIS A 472 -29.26 2.01 10.94
C HIS A 472 -28.18 0.96 10.67
N LEU A 473 -28.19 -0.11 11.49
CA LEU A 473 -27.15 -1.13 11.52
C LEU A 473 -27.02 -1.87 10.17
N GLU A 474 -28.14 -2.13 9.50
CA GLU A 474 -28.13 -2.86 8.23
C GLU A 474 -27.41 -2.06 7.12
N LEU A 475 -27.58 -0.73 7.09
CA LEU A 475 -26.82 0.09 6.16
C LEU A 475 -25.31 0.08 6.50
N ALA A 476 -24.95 0.21 7.77
CA ALA A 476 -23.54 0.16 8.17
C ALA A 476 -22.89 -1.17 7.76
N LYS A 477 -23.59 -2.31 7.93
CA LYS A 477 -23.15 -3.62 7.46
C LYS A 477 -23.07 -3.69 5.92
N ALA A 478 -24.07 -3.16 5.23
CA ALA A 478 -24.09 -3.14 3.77
C ALA A 478 -22.89 -2.34 3.22
N LEU A 479 -22.59 -1.16 3.78
CA LEU A 479 -21.44 -0.34 3.40
C LEU A 479 -20.11 -1.07 3.65
N ARG A 480 -19.96 -1.75 4.79
CA ARG A 480 -18.78 -2.56 5.11
C ARG A 480 -18.58 -3.69 4.07
N ASN A 481 -19.66 -4.35 3.65
CA ASN A 481 -19.63 -5.47 2.71
C ASN A 481 -19.59 -5.04 1.22
N ALA A 482 -19.92 -3.79 0.92
CA ALA A 482 -19.90 -3.23 -0.42
C ALA A 482 -18.48 -3.07 -1.00
N GLY A 483 -17.43 -3.06 -0.15
CA GLY A 483 -16.02 -3.07 -0.56
C GLY A 483 -15.60 -4.34 -1.35
N PRO A 484 -14.30 -4.54 -1.54
CA PRO A 484 -13.20 -3.92 -0.79
C PRO A 484 -13.01 -2.44 -1.12
N TRP A 485 -12.80 -1.64 -0.09
CA TRP A 485 -12.48 -0.21 -0.20
C TRP A 485 -10.96 -0.01 -0.10
N GLY A 486 -10.43 0.98 -0.81
CA GLY A 486 -9.00 1.28 -0.81
C GLY A 486 -8.65 2.42 -1.76
N GLN A 487 -7.44 2.42 -2.27
CA GLN A 487 -6.92 3.46 -3.15
C GLN A 487 -7.77 3.55 -4.44
N HIS A 488 -8.13 4.75 -4.88
CA HIS A 488 -9.04 5.08 -5.97
C HIS A 488 -10.46 4.49 -5.86
N PHE A 489 -10.72 3.69 -4.84
CA PHE A 489 -12.05 3.16 -4.51
C PHE A 489 -12.32 3.37 -3.01
N PRO A 490 -12.32 4.63 -2.53
CA PRO A 490 -12.30 4.95 -1.11
C PRO A 490 -13.57 4.55 -0.39
N GLU A 491 -13.42 4.19 0.89
CA GLU A 491 -14.54 3.93 1.78
C GLU A 491 -15.48 5.14 1.86
N PRO A 492 -16.80 4.95 1.90
CA PRO A 492 -17.76 6.05 1.96
C PRO A 492 -17.56 6.93 3.19
N VAL A 493 -17.48 8.24 2.95
CA VAL A 493 -17.42 9.28 3.97
C VAL A 493 -18.61 10.22 3.77
N PHE A 494 -19.40 10.38 4.81
CA PHE A 494 -20.55 11.28 4.80
C PHE A 494 -20.25 12.53 5.61
N HIS A 495 -21.04 13.58 5.45
CA HIS A 495 -20.94 14.77 6.28
C HIS A 495 -22.31 15.17 6.85
N GLY A 496 -22.31 15.96 7.91
CA GLY A 496 -23.51 16.48 8.51
C GLY A 496 -23.23 17.35 9.72
N VAL A 497 -24.25 18.06 10.17
CA VAL A 497 -24.22 18.92 11.35
C VAL A 497 -24.78 18.15 12.54
N PHE A 498 -24.05 18.16 13.65
CA PHE A 498 -24.46 17.48 14.86
C PHE A 498 -24.27 18.36 16.10
N GLN A 499 -25.18 18.21 17.04
CA GLN A 499 -25.00 18.75 18.38
C GLN A 499 -24.08 17.82 19.19
N LEU A 500 -23.06 18.37 19.81
CA LEU A 500 -22.17 17.67 20.72
C LEU A 500 -22.79 17.64 22.12
N VAL A 501 -23.45 16.53 22.46
CA VAL A 501 -24.11 16.36 23.76
C VAL A 501 -23.08 16.03 24.85
N GLN A 502 -22.12 15.20 24.53
CA GLN A 502 -21.03 14.79 25.40
C GLN A 502 -19.74 14.63 24.62
N GLN A 503 -18.64 15.04 25.22
CA GLN A 503 -17.29 14.88 24.72
C GLN A 503 -16.42 14.31 25.84
N ARG A 504 -15.67 13.24 25.57
CA ARG A 504 -14.72 12.68 26.54
C ARG A 504 -13.52 12.06 25.86
N LEU A 505 -12.35 12.18 26.47
CA LEU A 505 -11.16 11.46 26.04
C LEU A 505 -11.27 9.97 26.39
N VAL A 506 -10.84 9.12 25.46
CA VAL A 506 -10.69 7.67 25.63
C VAL A 506 -9.25 7.33 25.24
N GLY A 507 -8.54 6.70 26.17
CA GLY A 507 -7.09 6.67 26.04
C GLY A 507 -6.52 8.09 26.08
N GLU A 508 -5.33 8.29 25.56
CA GLU A 508 -4.71 9.63 25.58
C GLU A 508 -4.98 10.46 24.32
N LYS A 509 -5.55 9.86 23.26
CA LYS A 509 -5.53 10.42 21.90
C LYS A 509 -6.86 10.37 21.17
N HIS A 510 -7.93 9.88 21.78
CA HIS A 510 -9.19 9.66 21.06
C HIS A 510 -10.33 10.41 21.73
N LEU A 511 -11.22 10.98 20.94
CA LEU A 511 -12.41 11.69 21.41
C LEU A 511 -13.64 10.81 21.19
N LYS A 512 -14.26 10.34 22.27
CA LYS A 512 -15.59 9.73 22.21
C LYS A 512 -16.65 10.80 22.42
N MET A 513 -17.69 10.77 21.60
CA MET A 513 -18.77 11.75 21.58
C MET A 513 -20.13 11.08 21.65
N VAL A 514 -21.08 11.76 22.26
CA VAL A 514 -22.51 11.54 22.05
C VAL A 514 -23.03 12.68 21.19
N LEU A 515 -23.56 12.32 20.03
CA LEU A 515 -23.96 13.22 18.97
C LEU A 515 -25.49 13.20 18.83
N LYS A 516 -26.10 14.37 18.60
CA LYS A 516 -27.53 14.48 18.33
C LYS A 516 -27.73 15.14 16.96
N SER A 517 -28.63 14.57 16.15
CA SER A 517 -28.96 15.12 14.84
C SER A 517 -29.53 16.55 14.95
N GLU A 518 -29.43 17.32 13.88
CA GLU A 518 -29.90 18.71 13.85
C GLU A 518 -31.38 18.85 14.21
N CYS A 519 -32.23 17.93 13.75
CA CYS A 519 -33.65 17.89 14.12
C CYS A 519 -33.91 17.36 15.54
N GLY A 520 -32.90 16.84 16.23
CA GLY A 520 -32.99 16.34 17.60
C GLY A 520 -33.63 14.98 17.79
N SER A 521 -34.03 14.30 16.71
CA SER A 521 -34.72 13.00 16.77
C SER A 521 -33.81 11.78 16.94
N LEU A 522 -32.52 11.92 16.61
CA LEU A 522 -31.56 10.82 16.61
C LEU A 522 -30.36 11.14 17.52
N THR A 523 -29.97 10.15 18.32
CA THR A 523 -28.75 10.22 19.15
C THR A 523 -27.83 9.08 18.75
N LEU A 524 -26.55 9.38 18.49
CA LEU A 524 -25.53 8.46 17.98
C LEU A 524 -24.25 8.54 18.79
N ASP A 525 -23.57 7.42 18.88
CA ASP A 525 -22.19 7.39 19.36
C ASP A 525 -21.23 7.79 18.23
N GLY A 526 -20.25 8.64 18.53
CA GLY A 526 -19.16 9.00 17.65
C GLY A 526 -17.80 8.77 18.28
N ILE A 527 -16.80 8.47 17.47
CA ILE A 527 -15.40 8.40 17.90
C ILE A 527 -14.49 9.04 16.85
N ALA A 528 -13.60 9.92 17.30
CA ALA A 528 -12.52 10.47 16.49
C ALA A 528 -11.18 10.00 17.05
N PHE A 529 -10.36 9.39 16.20
CA PHE A 529 -9.04 8.90 16.58
C PHE A 529 -7.95 9.95 16.37
N ASN A 530 -6.93 9.94 17.24
CA ASN A 530 -5.73 10.80 17.14
C ASN A 530 -6.06 12.28 16.98
N ILE A 531 -6.97 12.78 17.82
CA ILE A 531 -7.40 14.19 17.82
C ILE A 531 -6.28 15.12 18.27
N ASP A 532 -6.37 16.37 17.84
CA ASP A 532 -5.56 17.46 18.41
C ASP A 532 -6.11 17.82 19.80
N ARG A 533 -5.29 17.58 20.83
CA ARG A 533 -5.68 17.79 22.24
C ARG A 533 -5.77 19.28 22.62
N ASP A 534 -5.16 20.15 21.85
CA ASP A 534 -5.24 21.60 22.09
C ASP A 534 -6.58 22.15 21.59
N LEU A 535 -7.24 21.43 20.68
CA LEU A 535 -8.54 21.81 20.12
C LEU A 535 -9.71 21.03 20.73
N TRP A 536 -9.49 19.76 21.11
CA TRP A 536 -10.54 18.84 21.57
C TRP A 536 -10.11 18.02 22.79
N PRO A 537 -11.02 17.73 23.79
CA PRO A 537 -12.43 18.14 23.85
C PRO A 537 -12.59 19.65 24.07
N ASN A 538 -13.65 20.24 23.48
CA ASN A 538 -13.95 21.65 23.65
C ASN A 538 -15.38 21.84 24.20
N PRO A 539 -15.52 22.11 25.51
CA PRO A 539 -16.85 22.24 26.15
C PRO A 539 -17.66 23.45 25.67
N ASN A 540 -17.02 24.43 25.06
CA ASN A 540 -17.67 25.63 24.54
C ASN A 540 -18.35 25.39 23.18
N VAL A 541 -17.96 24.31 22.45
CA VAL A 541 -18.53 23.97 21.16
C VAL A 541 -19.74 23.07 21.35
N ARG A 542 -20.91 23.58 20.97
CA ARG A 542 -22.17 22.84 21.04
C ARG A 542 -22.56 22.18 19.72
N TRP A 543 -22.15 22.75 18.60
CA TRP A 543 -22.44 22.25 17.25
C TRP A 543 -21.15 22.08 16.47
N ALA A 544 -21.09 21.04 15.66
CA ALA A 544 -19.95 20.78 14.81
C ALA A 544 -20.40 20.25 13.44
N ASP A 545 -19.66 20.65 12.41
CA ASP A 545 -19.65 19.99 11.11
C ASP A 545 -18.74 18.77 11.19
N LEU A 546 -19.30 17.60 10.94
CA LEU A 546 -18.57 16.33 10.97
C LEU A 546 -18.48 15.72 9.58
N ALA A 547 -17.30 15.19 9.25
CA ALA A 547 -17.17 14.19 8.21
C ALA A 547 -16.92 12.84 8.87
N TYR A 548 -17.68 11.81 8.50
CA TYR A 548 -17.71 10.55 9.20
C TYR A 548 -17.97 9.35 8.28
N LYS A 549 -17.55 8.19 8.73
CA LYS A 549 -17.97 6.90 8.18
C LYS A 549 -19.04 6.30 9.07
N LEU A 550 -20.04 5.66 8.47
CA LEU A 550 -21.03 4.91 9.21
C LEU A 550 -20.47 3.51 9.49
N ASP A 551 -20.20 3.22 10.74
CA ASP A 551 -19.54 1.97 11.14
C ASP A 551 -20.36 1.15 12.12
N VAL A 552 -20.02 -0.12 12.25
CA VAL A 552 -20.59 -1.07 13.20
C VAL A 552 -19.67 -1.15 14.42
N ASN A 553 -20.12 -0.60 15.53
CA ASN A 553 -19.47 -0.79 16.82
C ASN A 553 -19.97 -2.07 17.46
N GLU A 554 -19.06 -2.91 17.92
CA GLU A 554 -19.41 -4.07 18.73
C GLU A 554 -18.80 -3.96 20.11
N PHE A 555 -19.66 -4.00 21.09
CA PHE A 555 -19.23 -3.97 22.47
C PHE A 555 -19.99 -5.04 23.28
N ARG A 556 -19.25 -5.94 23.92
CA ARG A 556 -19.80 -7.05 24.74
C ARG A 556 -20.85 -7.89 24.01
N GLY A 557 -20.59 -8.20 22.73
CA GLY A 557 -21.47 -9.01 21.89
C GLY A 557 -22.73 -8.29 21.38
N ARG A 558 -22.85 -6.97 21.58
CA ARG A 558 -23.91 -6.16 21.00
C ARG A 558 -23.37 -5.28 19.89
N GLU A 559 -24.02 -5.31 18.75
CA GLU A 559 -23.72 -4.45 17.61
C GLU A 559 -24.59 -3.19 17.66
N SER A 560 -24.00 -2.04 17.36
CA SER A 560 -24.67 -0.76 17.26
C SER A 560 -24.04 0.10 16.17
N VAL A 561 -24.79 1.07 15.66
CA VAL A 561 -24.26 2.07 14.74
C VAL A 561 -23.35 3.03 15.51
N GLN A 562 -22.21 3.34 14.93
CA GLN A 562 -21.27 4.36 15.42
C GLN A 562 -20.77 5.23 14.26
N LEU A 563 -20.54 6.51 14.51
CA LEU A 563 -19.87 7.39 13.57
C LEU A 563 -18.36 7.34 13.84
N LEU A 564 -17.61 6.87 12.85
CA LEU A 564 -16.16 6.99 12.85
C LEU A 564 -15.80 8.34 12.25
N VAL A 565 -15.53 9.34 13.11
CA VAL A 565 -15.36 10.74 12.71
C VAL A 565 -13.96 10.94 12.14
N ALA A 566 -13.89 11.32 10.86
CA ALA A 566 -12.65 11.61 10.14
C ALA A 566 -12.24 13.09 10.28
N HIS A 567 -13.21 14.00 10.42
CA HIS A 567 -12.96 15.42 10.61
C HIS A 567 -14.05 16.05 11.46
N ILE A 568 -13.65 16.98 12.30
CA ILE A 568 -14.55 17.75 13.18
C ILE A 568 -14.17 19.22 13.11
N ALA A 569 -15.13 20.08 12.77
CA ALA A 569 -14.99 21.53 12.77
C ALA A 569 -16.05 22.15 13.68
N ALA A 570 -15.63 23.05 14.58
CA ALA A 570 -16.54 23.82 15.42
C ALA A 570 -17.42 24.74 14.56
N ARG A 571 -18.70 24.85 14.93
CA ARG A 571 -19.68 25.72 14.28
C ARG A 571 -20.17 26.81 15.22
#